data_e88e88bf63d6c5065c60294b3e239aa2
#
_entry.id   e88e88bf63d6c5065c60294b3e239aa2
#
_cell.length_a   1.000
_cell.length_b   1.000
_cell.length_c   1.000
_cell.angle_alpha   90.00
_cell.angle_beta   90.00
_cell.angle_gamma   90.00
#
_symmetry.space_group_name_H-M   'P 1'
#
loop_
_entity.id
_entity.type
_entity.pdbx_description
1 polymer ?
#
loop_
_entity_poly.entity_id
_entity_poly.type
_entity_poly.pdbx_seq_one_letter_code
_entity_poly.pdbx_strand_id
1 'polypeptide(L)'
;GIIVKERHFPSNSKLMYKSSSGAIEHINIFQVSNINSTLKYLREKNFWVYGFDANGKKDFTDVEWKGNNILLFGSEGYGISKHTLNYTDYLVNIRINPNVESLNISNSGSIVFHHINKYKTKNFSK
;
A
#
# COMPACT_ATOMS: atom_id res chain seq x y z
N GLY A 1 -2.24 -1.23 -9.90
CA GLY A 1 -2.77 -2.56 -9.56
C GLY A 1 -2.70 -2.84 -8.07
N ILE A 2 -3.35 -3.87 -7.65
CA ILE A 2 -3.39 -4.36 -6.27
C ILE A 2 -2.82 -5.77 -6.24
N ILE A 3 -1.94 -6.05 -5.30
CA ILE A 3 -1.39 -7.39 -5.07
C ILE A 3 -1.94 -7.90 -3.73
N VAL A 4 -2.52 -9.08 -3.75
CA VAL A 4 -3.13 -9.72 -2.58
C VAL A 4 -2.66 -11.16 -2.45
N LYS A 5 -2.66 -11.66 -1.20
CA LYS A 5 -2.36 -13.08 -0.96
C LYS A 5 -3.57 -13.94 -1.33
N GLU A 6 -3.33 -14.96 -2.13
CA GLU A 6 -4.34 -15.82 -2.74
C GLU A 6 -5.39 -16.37 -1.76
N ARG A 7 -4.96 -16.81 -0.57
CA ARG A 7 -5.85 -17.44 0.42
C ARG A 7 -6.73 -16.46 1.21
N HIS A 8 -6.50 -15.17 1.07
CA HIS A 8 -7.17 -14.14 1.88
C HIS A 8 -8.04 -13.19 1.07
N PHE A 9 -8.16 -13.44 -0.23
CA PHE A 9 -8.93 -12.59 -1.11
C PHE A 9 -10.19 -13.31 -1.60
N PRO A 10 -11.38 -12.74 -1.37
CA PRO A 10 -12.63 -13.32 -1.88
C PRO A 10 -12.63 -13.30 -3.40
N SER A 11 -12.81 -14.46 -4.01
CA SER A 11 -12.69 -14.67 -5.46
C SER A 11 -13.78 -13.99 -6.29
N ASN A 12 -14.92 -13.65 -5.70
CA ASN A 12 -16.01 -13.01 -6.43
C ASN A 12 -16.97 -12.34 -5.46
N SER A 13 -17.01 -11.02 -5.43
CA SER A 13 -17.84 -10.31 -4.49
C SER A 13 -18.60 -9.17 -5.16
N LYS A 14 -19.93 -9.36 -5.30
CA LYS A 14 -20.85 -8.28 -5.66
C LYS A 14 -20.73 -7.10 -4.69
N LEU A 15 -20.43 -7.38 -3.41
CA LEU A 15 -20.20 -6.37 -2.39
C LEU A 15 -18.95 -5.56 -2.69
N MET A 16 -17.87 -6.19 -3.12
CA MET A 16 -16.63 -5.49 -3.51
C MET A 16 -16.86 -4.58 -4.72
N TYR A 17 -17.57 -5.05 -5.72
CA TYR A 17 -17.96 -4.23 -6.87
C TYR A 17 -18.79 -3.01 -6.43
N LYS A 18 -19.80 -3.23 -5.60
CA LYS A 18 -20.67 -2.17 -5.09
C LYS A 18 -19.92 -1.16 -4.22
N SER A 19 -19.10 -1.62 -3.28
CA SER A 19 -18.34 -0.74 -2.39
C SER A 19 -17.23 0.05 -3.09
N SER A 20 -16.70 -0.45 -4.20
CA SER A 20 -15.72 0.27 -5.02
C SER A 20 -16.37 1.20 -6.07
N SER A 21 -17.71 1.26 -6.14
CA SER A 21 -18.44 2.01 -7.17
C SER A 21 -18.01 1.62 -8.60
N GLY A 22 -17.74 0.33 -8.82
CA GLY A 22 -17.27 -0.21 -10.09
C GLY A 22 -15.78 0.01 -10.40
N ALA A 23 -15.04 0.70 -9.54
CA ALA A 23 -13.61 0.98 -9.76
C ALA A 23 -12.77 -0.30 -9.90
N ILE A 24 -13.19 -1.40 -9.30
CA ILE A 24 -12.49 -2.69 -9.38
C ILE A 24 -12.36 -3.21 -10.83
N GLU A 25 -13.25 -2.82 -11.73
CA GLU A 25 -13.16 -3.18 -13.16
C GLU A 25 -12.00 -2.47 -13.87
N HIS A 26 -11.51 -1.38 -13.32
CA HIS A 26 -10.44 -0.57 -13.88
C HIS A 26 -9.09 -0.81 -13.22
N ILE A 27 -9.02 -1.77 -12.28
CA ILE A 27 -7.81 -2.06 -11.51
C ILE A 27 -7.40 -3.51 -11.72
N ASN A 28 -6.14 -3.73 -12.08
CA ASN A 28 -5.58 -5.08 -12.14
C ASN A 28 -5.34 -5.59 -10.72
N ILE A 29 -5.93 -6.73 -10.39
CA ILE A 29 -5.72 -7.43 -9.11
C ILE A 29 -4.90 -8.68 -9.38
N PHE A 30 -3.77 -8.78 -8.70
CA PHE A 30 -2.84 -9.90 -8.80
C PHE A 30 -2.91 -10.73 -7.53
N GLN A 31 -3.28 -11.99 -7.65
CA GLN A 31 -3.26 -12.93 -6.54
C GLN A 31 -1.93 -13.68 -6.55
N VAL A 32 -1.22 -13.63 -5.43
CA VAL A 32 0.09 -14.26 -5.29
C VAL A 32 0.10 -15.21 -4.09
N SER A 33 0.84 -16.29 -4.19
CA SER A 33 0.98 -17.24 -3.09
C SER A 33 1.93 -16.74 -2.00
N ASN A 34 2.92 -15.93 -2.37
CA ASN A 34 3.95 -15.44 -1.46
C ASN A 34 4.25 -13.95 -1.70
N ILE A 35 3.84 -13.11 -0.76
CA ILE A 35 4.09 -11.65 -0.85
C ILE A 35 5.58 -11.34 -0.83
N ASN A 36 6.36 -12.01 0.02
CA ASN A 36 7.78 -11.68 0.19
C ASN A 36 8.59 -11.96 -1.09
N SER A 37 8.35 -13.09 -1.75
CA SER A 37 9.00 -13.39 -3.03
C SER A 37 8.55 -12.43 -4.13
N THR A 38 7.31 -11.99 -4.11
CA THR A 38 6.78 -10.98 -5.03
C THR A 38 7.45 -9.63 -4.80
N LEU A 39 7.61 -9.19 -3.55
CA LEU A 39 8.32 -7.95 -3.22
C LEU A 39 9.77 -8.00 -3.67
N LYS A 40 10.46 -9.12 -3.42
CA LYS A 40 11.83 -9.34 -3.89
C LYS A 40 11.95 -9.19 -5.40
N TYR A 41 11.07 -9.87 -6.14
CA TYR A 41 11.03 -9.79 -7.61
C TYR A 41 10.82 -8.36 -8.10
N LEU A 42 9.85 -7.63 -7.53
CA LEU A 42 9.53 -6.28 -7.95
C LEU A 42 10.67 -5.28 -7.61
N ARG A 43 11.36 -5.48 -6.49
CA ARG A 43 12.56 -4.67 -6.15
C ARG A 43 13.65 -4.84 -7.20
N GLU A 44 13.86 -6.06 -7.70
CA GLU A 44 14.80 -6.35 -8.80
C GLU A 44 14.37 -5.68 -10.13
N LYS A 45 13.09 -5.30 -10.25
CA LYS A 45 12.51 -4.56 -11.38
C LYS A 45 12.44 -3.04 -11.13
N ASN A 46 13.24 -2.52 -10.22
CA ASN A 46 13.32 -1.09 -9.89
C ASN A 46 12.04 -0.50 -9.26
N PHE A 47 11.30 -1.32 -8.51
CA PHE A 47 10.25 -0.82 -7.63
C PHE A 47 10.81 -0.52 -6.24
N TRP A 48 10.36 0.57 -5.65
CA TRP A 48 10.66 0.96 -4.27
C TRP A 48 9.52 0.58 -3.35
N VAL A 49 9.81 -0.15 -2.28
CA VAL A 49 8.81 -0.65 -1.34
C VAL A 49 8.75 0.26 -0.10
N TYR A 50 7.61 0.88 0.08
CA TYR A 50 7.29 1.70 1.25
C TYR A 50 6.32 0.93 2.14
N GLY A 51 6.79 0.51 3.30
CA GLY A 51 5.96 -0.12 4.33
C GLY A 51 5.31 0.95 5.21
N PHE A 52 4.00 0.85 5.39
CA PHE A 52 3.22 1.74 6.26
C PHE A 52 3.11 1.10 7.64
N ASP A 53 3.76 1.72 8.62
CA ASP A 53 3.82 1.24 9.99
C ASP A 53 3.82 2.43 10.96
N ALA A 54 3.16 2.27 12.11
CA ALA A 54 3.10 3.32 13.14
C ALA A 54 4.50 3.73 13.65
N ASN A 55 5.47 2.80 13.59
CA ASN A 55 6.86 3.05 13.98
C ASN A 55 7.72 3.65 12.86
N GLY A 56 7.15 3.94 11.71
CA GLY A 56 7.83 4.63 10.62
C GLY A 56 8.37 5.97 11.09
N LYS A 57 9.62 6.27 10.73
CA LYS A 57 10.27 7.50 11.20
C LYS A 57 9.85 8.74 10.43
N LYS A 58 9.37 8.58 9.22
CA LYS A 58 9.03 9.66 8.30
C LYS A 58 7.53 9.65 7.99
N ASP A 59 6.90 10.81 8.04
CA ASP A 59 5.53 10.94 7.57
C ASP A 59 5.47 10.76 6.06
N PHE A 60 4.44 10.09 5.56
CA PHE A 60 4.31 9.81 4.13
C PHE A 60 4.22 11.08 3.28
N THR A 61 3.78 12.19 3.86
CA THR A 61 3.70 13.49 3.17
C THR A 61 5.07 14.12 2.92
N ASP A 62 6.09 13.70 3.67
CA ASP A 62 7.47 14.17 3.52
C ASP A 62 8.30 13.31 2.55
N VAL A 63 7.68 12.29 1.95
CA VAL A 63 8.34 11.41 1.00
C VAL A 63 8.38 12.03 -0.40
N GLU A 64 9.51 11.92 -1.06
CA GLU A 64 9.62 12.20 -2.48
C GLU A 64 9.17 10.97 -3.29
N TRP A 65 7.94 10.99 -3.78
CA TRP A 65 7.35 9.87 -4.51
C TRP A 65 7.83 9.83 -5.97
N LYS A 66 9.04 9.32 -6.18
CA LYS A 66 9.66 9.18 -7.51
C LYS A 66 9.63 7.73 -7.97
N GLY A 67 9.61 7.54 -9.29
CA GLY A 67 9.71 6.20 -9.91
C GLY A 67 8.50 5.31 -9.63
N ASN A 68 8.73 4.01 -9.63
CA ASN A 68 7.73 2.98 -9.39
C ASN A 68 7.68 2.66 -7.90
N ASN A 69 6.53 2.82 -7.29
CA ASN A 69 6.34 2.65 -5.85
C ASN A 69 5.40 1.50 -5.54
N ILE A 70 5.77 0.71 -4.55
CA ILE A 70 4.89 -0.27 -3.91
C ILE A 70 4.54 0.26 -2.53
N LEU A 71 3.26 0.31 -2.25
CA LEU A 71 2.72 0.68 -0.94
C LEU A 71 2.32 -0.60 -0.22
N LEU A 72 3.05 -0.94 0.81
CA LEU A 72 2.82 -2.15 1.59
C LEU A 72 2.07 -1.79 2.88
N PHE A 73 0.88 -2.32 3.02
CA PHE A 73 0.07 -2.21 4.24
C PHE A 73 0.05 -3.56 4.96
N GLY A 74 0.18 -3.52 6.26
CA GLY A 74 0.07 -4.71 7.09
C GLY A 74 -1.39 -5.14 7.32
N SER A 75 -1.56 -6.30 7.92
CA SER A 75 -2.87 -6.79 8.34
C SER A 75 -3.39 -5.99 9.54
N GLU A 76 -4.71 -5.92 9.67
CA GLU A 76 -5.35 -5.30 10.82
C GLU A 76 -4.94 -6.00 12.12
N GLY A 77 -4.57 -5.22 13.14
CA GLY A 77 -4.16 -5.70 14.44
C GLY A 77 -2.72 -6.19 14.56
N TYR A 78 -2.10 -6.67 13.49
CA TYR A 78 -0.74 -7.24 13.52
C TYR A 78 0.30 -6.41 12.76
N GLY A 79 -0.14 -5.52 11.86
CA GLY A 79 0.76 -4.73 11.03
C GLY A 79 1.55 -5.57 10.02
N ILE A 80 2.73 -5.08 9.65
CA ILE A 80 3.65 -5.78 8.75
C ILE A 80 4.50 -6.74 9.58
N SER A 81 4.57 -8.01 9.17
CA SER A 81 5.40 -9.00 9.88
C SER A 81 6.88 -8.64 9.82
N LYS A 82 7.64 -9.05 10.84
CA LYS A 82 9.10 -8.82 10.90
C LYS A 82 9.83 -9.35 9.67
N HIS A 83 9.40 -10.51 9.18
CA HIS A 83 9.99 -11.12 7.99
C HIS A 83 9.73 -10.28 6.74
N THR A 84 8.52 -9.77 6.57
CA THR A 84 8.16 -8.92 5.43
C THR A 84 8.86 -7.56 5.49
N LEU A 85 9.14 -7.03 6.68
CA LEU A 85 9.91 -5.79 6.84
C LEU A 85 11.29 -5.85 6.19
N ASN A 86 11.90 -7.02 6.09
CA ASN A 86 13.19 -7.21 5.40
C ASN A 86 13.11 -6.92 3.88
N TYR A 87 11.90 -6.89 3.31
CA TYR A 87 11.65 -6.59 1.91
C TYR A 87 11.16 -5.17 1.67
N THR A 88 11.13 -4.34 2.69
CA THR A 88 10.81 -2.91 2.57
C THR A 88 12.09 -2.10 2.40
N ASP A 89 12.03 -1.05 1.59
CA ASP A 89 13.12 -0.08 1.45
C ASP A 89 12.96 1.04 2.47
N TYR A 90 11.74 1.45 2.76
CA TYR A 90 11.42 2.52 3.69
C TYR A 90 10.22 2.19 4.54
N LEU A 91 10.26 2.59 5.82
CA LEU A 91 9.10 2.59 6.70
C LEU A 91 8.62 4.03 6.87
N VAL A 92 7.36 4.24 6.56
CA VAL A 92 6.69 5.53 6.67
C VAL A 92 5.45 5.40 7.55
N ASN A 93 5.02 6.51 8.12
CA ASN A 93 3.81 6.54 8.93
C ASN A 93 2.77 7.51 8.34
N ILE A 94 1.55 7.36 8.79
CA ILE A 94 0.48 8.34 8.65
C ILE A 94 0.28 8.91 10.06
N ARG A 95 0.61 10.17 10.26
CA ARG A 95 0.41 10.82 11.56
C ARG A 95 -1.08 10.95 11.86
N ILE A 96 -1.48 10.38 12.98
CA ILE A 96 -2.84 10.45 13.52
C ILE A 96 -2.78 10.90 14.97
N ASN A 97 -3.93 11.25 15.52
CA ASN A 97 -4.03 11.59 16.95
C ASN A 97 -3.51 10.42 17.79
N PRO A 98 -2.62 10.67 18.77
CA PRO A 98 -2.04 9.60 19.63
C PRO A 98 -3.08 8.76 20.38
N ASN A 99 -4.29 9.29 20.59
CA ASN A 99 -5.39 8.56 21.22
C ASN A 99 -6.13 7.61 20.27
N VAL A 100 -5.75 7.55 19.00
CA VAL A 100 -6.30 6.65 18.00
C VAL A 100 -5.24 5.60 17.69
N GLU A 101 -5.57 4.32 17.84
CA GLU A 101 -4.59 3.23 17.64
C GLU A 101 -4.12 3.12 16.19
N SER A 102 -5.04 3.10 15.24
CA SER A 102 -4.72 3.02 13.81
C SER A 102 -5.92 3.44 12.96
N LEU A 103 -5.63 3.85 11.72
CA LEU A 103 -6.66 4.01 10.71
C LEU A 103 -6.97 2.67 10.04
N ASN A 104 -8.23 2.49 9.65
CA ASN A 104 -8.63 1.42 8.76
C ASN A 104 -7.80 1.45 7.46
N ILE A 105 -7.46 0.29 6.92
CA ILE A 105 -6.62 0.17 5.71
C ILE A 105 -7.22 0.90 4.50
N SER A 106 -8.54 0.88 4.36
CA SER A 106 -9.23 1.58 3.27
C SER A 106 -9.06 3.10 3.39
N ASN A 107 -9.19 3.65 4.59
CA ASN A 107 -8.97 5.08 4.85
C ASN A 107 -7.50 5.46 4.65
N SER A 108 -6.59 4.65 5.15
CA SER A 108 -5.15 4.84 4.96
C SER A 108 -4.79 4.84 3.48
N GLY A 109 -5.27 3.86 2.73
CA GLY A 109 -5.05 3.75 1.29
C GLY A 109 -5.57 4.96 0.54
N SER A 110 -6.79 5.41 0.83
CA SER A 110 -7.41 6.57 0.19
C SER A 110 -6.61 7.85 0.39
N ILE A 111 -6.17 8.10 1.62
CA ILE A 111 -5.34 9.28 1.95
C ILE A 111 -4.02 9.24 1.19
N VAL A 112 -3.34 8.10 1.22
CA VAL A 112 -2.02 7.95 0.60
C VAL A 112 -2.10 8.01 -0.91
N PHE A 113 -3.07 7.35 -1.54
CA PHE A 113 -3.24 7.38 -2.99
C PHE A 113 -3.57 8.78 -3.50
N HIS A 114 -4.43 9.51 -2.80
CA HIS A 114 -4.73 10.90 -3.16
C HIS A 114 -3.47 11.77 -3.10
N HIS A 115 -2.72 11.65 -2.00
CA HIS A 115 -1.48 12.42 -1.82
C HIS A 115 -0.45 12.13 -2.91
N ILE A 116 -0.19 10.85 -3.19
CA ILE A 116 0.80 10.45 -4.20
C ILE A 116 0.37 10.90 -5.59
N ASN A 117 -0.91 10.76 -5.92
CA ASN A 117 -1.41 11.23 -7.21
C ASN A 117 -1.22 12.73 -7.37
N LYS A 118 -1.57 13.50 -6.35
CA LYS A 118 -1.38 14.96 -6.34
C LYS A 118 0.12 15.33 -6.46
N TYR A 119 0.98 14.64 -5.73
CA TYR A 119 2.43 14.85 -5.78
C TYR A 119 2.98 14.60 -7.19
N LYS A 120 2.64 13.46 -7.79
CA LYS A 120 3.12 13.09 -9.13
C LYS A 120 2.59 14.03 -10.20
N THR A 121 1.33 14.41 -10.14
CA THR A 121 0.73 15.36 -11.07
C THR A 121 1.43 16.72 -11.00
N LYS A 122 1.71 17.22 -9.80
CA LYS A 122 2.39 18.51 -9.62
C LYS A 122 3.85 18.49 -10.10
N ASN A 123 4.58 17.40 -9.89
CA ASN A 123 6.03 17.38 -10.08
C ASN A 123 6.47 16.75 -11.41
N PHE A 124 5.65 15.90 -12.04
CA PHE A 124 6.01 15.13 -13.23
C PHE A 124 5.05 15.25 -14.40
N SER A 125 3.92 15.93 -14.22
CA SER A 125 2.97 16.23 -15.28
C SER A 125 3.38 17.52 -15.99
N LYS A 126 3.49 17.45 -17.28
CA LYS A 126 3.72 18.64 -18.13
C LYS A 126 2.39 19.19 -18.62
#